data_96bdbb88417b8a256ead81c8686b0561
#
_entry.id   96bdbb88417b8a256ead81c8686b0561
#
_cell.length_a   1.000
_cell.length_b   1.000
_cell.length_c   1.000
_cell.angle_alpha   90.00
_cell.angle_beta   90.00
_cell.angle_gamma   90.00
#
_symmetry.space_group_name_H-M   'P 1'
#
loop_
_entity.id
_entity.type
_entity.pdbx_description
1 polymer ?
#
loop_
_entity_poly.entity_id
_entity_poly.type
_entity_poly.pdbx_seq_one_letter_code
_entity_poly.pdbx_strand_id
1 'polypeptide(L)'
;MKKREKLAIIRKIYPHAMTTIDSVNMLIDFVENDLDLEPRQIMIADSICSDDVNSIQYPARTQEFLGPFKMGGLDGFPFTGLTGMAAFASHVPDEGGVFIYYGPHIGITKSGAIGEIHRFGQTNNTGCCGAAKGALRKLMNQEITPDKITEMDYQMNTIEQI
;
A
#
# COMPACT_ATOMS: atom_id res chain seq x y z
N MET A 1 -14.85 -15.55 8.65
CA MET A 1 -14.44 -15.83 7.26
C MET A 1 -12.96 -16.19 7.23
N LYS A 2 -12.61 -17.32 6.63
CA LYS A 2 -11.21 -17.78 6.51
C LYS A 2 -10.45 -16.98 5.44
N LYS A 3 -9.10 -16.90 5.54
CA LYS A 3 -8.27 -16.17 4.57
C LYS A 3 -8.53 -16.60 3.10
N ARG A 4 -8.70 -17.89 2.85
CA ARG A 4 -9.00 -18.43 1.51
C ARG A 4 -10.35 -17.96 0.96
N GLU A 5 -11.37 -17.84 1.81
CA GLU A 5 -12.69 -17.34 1.42
C GLU A 5 -12.62 -15.85 1.04
N LYS A 6 -11.86 -15.05 1.81
CA LYS A 6 -11.61 -13.65 1.48
C LYS A 6 -10.95 -13.50 0.11
N LEU A 7 -9.87 -14.27 -0.13
CA LEU A 7 -9.15 -14.21 -1.39
C LEU A 7 -10.04 -14.61 -2.58
N ALA A 8 -10.91 -15.61 -2.42
CA ALA A 8 -11.84 -16.01 -3.47
C ALA A 8 -12.86 -14.89 -3.81
N ILE A 9 -13.30 -14.11 -2.81
CA ILE A 9 -14.17 -12.95 -3.04
C ILE A 9 -13.41 -11.85 -3.76
N ILE A 10 -12.19 -11.54 -3.30
CA ILE A 10 -11.33 -10.50 -3.91
C ILE A 10 -11.06 -10.82 -5.38
N ARG A 11 -10.74 -12.07 -5.69
CA ARG A 11 -10.40 -12.52 -7.06
C ARG A 11 -11.54 -12.39 -8.07
N LYS A 12 -12.78 -12.23 -7.62
CA LYS A 12 -13.89 -11.90 -8.53
C LYS A 12 -13.77 -10.51 -9.15
N ILE A 13 -13.09 -9.58 -8.47
CA ILE A 13 -12.88 -8.20 -8.93
C ILE A 13 -11.42 -8.00 -9.36
N TYR A 14 -10.49 -8.60 -8.63
CA TYR A 14 -9.05 -8.52 -8.87
C TYR A 14 -8.50 -9.93 -9.12
N PRO A 15 -8.59 -10.44 -10.36
CA PRO A 15 -8.27 -11.84 -10.68
C PRO A 15 -6.84 -12.27 -10.30
N HIS A 16 -5.91 -11.33 -10.34
CA HIS A 16 -4.49 -11.54 -10.02
C HIS A 16 -4.16 -11.32 -8.53
N ALA A 17 -5.16 -11.12 -7.67
CA ALA A 17 -4.89 -10.96 -6.24
C ALA A 17 -4.21 -12.21 -5.66
N MET A 18 -3.18 -11.97 -4.88
CA MET A 18 -2.37 -13.03 -4.24
C MET A 18 -2.21 -12.76 -2.74
N THR A 19 -1.69 -13.73 -2.01
CA THR A 19 -1.34 -13.53 -0.59
C THR A 19 -0.02 -12.78 -0.48
N THR A 20 0.23 -12.14 0.67
CA THR A 20 1.53 -11.50 0.93
C THR A 20 2.68 -12.51 0.86
N ILE A 21 2.46 -13.76 1.29
CA ILE A 21 3.47 -14.82 1.19
C ILE A 21 3.81 -15.11 -0.27
N ASP A 22 2.79 -15.30 -1.11
CA ASP A 22 3.00 -15.56 -2.54
C ASP A 22 3.69 -14.38 -3.23
N SER A 23 3.31 -13.15 -2.87
CA SER A 23 3.92 -11.93 -3.41
C SER A 23 5.40 -11.81 -3.03
N VAL A 24 5.76 -12.08 -1.77
CA VAL A 24 7.16 -12.03 -1.33
C VAL A 24 7.99 -13.14 -1.98
N ASN A 25 7.47 -14.35 -2.06
CA ASN A 25 8.19 -15.43 -2.73
C ASN A 25 8.43 -15.11 -4.20
N MET A 26 7.40 -14.63 -4.91
CA MET A 26 7.54 -14.21 -6.31
C MET A 26 8.57 -13.08 -6.47
N LEU A 27 8.64 -12.13 -5.53
CA LEU A 27 9.64 -11.07 -5.54
C LEU A 27 11.06 -11.63 -5.36
N ILE A 28 11.26 -12.53 -4.42
CA ILE A 28 12.56 -13.14 -4.18
C ILE A 28 13.00 -13.93 -5.43
N ASP A 29 12.12 -14.77 -5.97
CA ASP A 29 12.38 -15.54 -7.18
C ASP A 29 12.77 -14.61 -8.35
N PHE A 30 12.09 -13.48 -8.52
CA PHE A 30 12.40 -12.47 -9.53
C PHE A 30 13.77 -11.80 -9.29
N VAL A 31 14.08 -11.42 -8.05
CA VAL A 31 15.37 -10.80 -7.70
C VAL A 31 16.53 -11.76 -7.97
N GLU A 32 16.40 -13.01 -7.56
CA GLU A 32 17.46 -14.01 -7.67
C GLU A 32 17.64 -14.53 -9.11
N ASN A 33 16.55 -14.76 -9.84
CA ASN A 33 16.60 -15.44 -11.14
C ASN A 33 16.58 -14.49 -12.35
N ASP A 34 15.91 -13.32 -12.24
CA ASP A 34 15.76 -12.41 -13.37
C ASP A 34 16.70 -11.20 -13.28
N LEU A 35 17.04 -10.76 -12.04
CA LEU A 35 17.95 -9.63 -11.83
C LEU A 35 19.36 -10.05 -11.46
N ASP A 36 19.60 -11.33 -11.14
CA ASP A 36 20.89 -11.84 -10.64
C ASP A 36 21.41 -11.03 -9.42
N LEU A 37 20.48 -10.71 -8.51
CA LEU A 37 20.75 -9.97 -7.27
C LEU A 37 20.38 -10.84 -6.06
N GLU A 38 21.04 -10.57 -4.95
CA GLU A 38 20.62 -11.15 -3.67
C GLU A 38 19.54 -10.27 -3.03
N PRO A 39 18.56 -10.84 -2.29
CA PRO A 39 17.53 -10.07 -1.62
C PRO A 39 18.07 -8.92 -0.76
N ARG A 40 19.21 -9.11 -0.08
CA ARG A 40 19.88 -8.07 0.73
C ARG A 40 20.42 -6.87 -0.08
N GLN A 41 20.44 -6.93 -1.41
CA GLN A 41 20.75 -5.80 -2.28
C GLN A 41 19.51 -4.97 -2.61
N ILE A 42 18.33 -5.43 -2.19
CA ILE A 42 17.06 -4.74 -2.44
C ILE A 42 16.57 -4.06 -1.16
N MET A 43 16.38 -2.74 -1.24
CA MET A 43 15.70 -1.98 -0.21
C MET A 43 14.18 -2.04 -0.43
N ILE A 44 13.47 -2.60 0.52
CA ILE A 44 12.00 -2.58 0.49
C ILE A 44 11.49 -1.33 1.19
N ALA A 45 10.45 -0.73 0.61
CA ALA A 45 9.60 0.24 1.28
C ALA A 45 8.13 -0.18 1.23
N ASP A 46 7.34 0.32 2.17
CA ASP A 46 5.89 0.28 2.08
C ASP A 46 5.27 1.68 2.13
N SER A 47 4.40 1.94 1.17
CA SER A 47 3.53 3.11 1.09
C SER A 47 2.07 2.62 1.09
N ILE A 48 1.67 2.05 2.21
CA ILE A 48 0.37 1.42 2.42
C ILE A 48 -0.43 2.28 3.39
N CYS A 49 -1.75 2.32 3.18
CA CYS A 49 -2.62 3.09 4.05
C CYS A 49 -2.41 2.78 5.53
N SER A 50 -2.24 3.83 6.34
CA SER A 50 -1.99 3.75 7.78
C SER A 50 -3.22 3.43 8.63
N ASP A 51 -4.38 3.15 8.03
CA ASP A 51 -5.60 2.74 8.75
C ASP A 51 -5.33 1.48 9.61
N ASP A 52 -5.87 1.46 10.82
CA ASP A 52 -5.69 0.41 11.82
C ASP A 52 -6.09 -1.00 11.34
N VAL A 53 -7.02 -1.08 10.39
CA VAL A 53 -7.46 -2.36 9.79
C VAL A 53 -6.44 -2.94 8.80
N ASN A 54 -5.45 -2.15 8.40
CA ASN A 54 -4.45 -2.52 7.42
C ASN A 54 -3.16 -3.04 8.09
N SER A 55 -3.28 -3.86 9.11
CA SER A 55 -2.12 -4.48 9.76
C SER A 55 -1.50 -5.54 8.86
N ILE A 56 -0.48 -5.16 8.09
CA ILE A 56 0.26 -6.11 7.26
C ILE A 56 1.27 -6.86 8.13
N GLN A 57 1.14 -8.18 8.11
CA GLN A 57 2.15 -9.09 8.63
C GLN A 57 2.98 -9.59 7.45
N TYR A 58 4.19 -9.10 7.35
CA TYR A 58 5.14 -9.61 6.37
C TYR A 58 5.58 -11.02 6.75
N PRO A 59 5.72 -11.95 5.79
CA PRO A 59 6.31 -13.25 6.05
C PRO A 59 7.78 -13.13 6.46
N ALA A 60 8.29 -14.13 7.18
CA ALA A 60 9.66 -14.11 7.72
C ALA A 60 10.72 -13.88 6.62
N ARG A 61 10.52 -14.40 5.42
CA ARG A 61 11.42 -14.18 4.28
C ARG A 61 11.59 -12.72 3.88
N THR A 62 10.70 -11.81 4.28
CA THR A 62 10.89 -10.38 4.06
C THR A 62 12.13 -9.85 4.80
N GLN A 63 12.62 -10.53 5.82
CA GLN A 63 13.85 -10.19 6.54
C GLN A 63 15.13 -10.47 5.72
N GLU A 64 15.04 -11.14 4.59
CA GLU A 64 16.13 -11.33 3.65
C GLU A 64 16.47 -10.04 2.89
N PHE A 65 15.52 -9.10 2.80
CA PHE A 65 15.67 -7.78 2.21
C PHE A 65 16.15 -6.74 3.23
N LEU A 66 16.56 -5.57 2.75
CA LEU A 66 16.75 -4.39 3.58
C LEU A 66 15.40 -3.67 3.82
N GLY A 67 15.23 -3.07 5.00
CA GLY A 67 13.99 -2.36 5.34
C GLY A 67 13.01 -3.19 6.16
N PRO A 68 11.69 -2.97 6.08
CA PRO A 68 11.04 -2.02 5.17
C PRO A 68 11.11 -0.55 5.64
N PHE A 69 11.37 0.36 4.73
CA PHE A 69 11.24 1.79 4.96
C PHE A 69 9.75 2.18 4.92
N LYS A 70 9.27 2.89 5.95
CA LYS A 70 7.86 3.24 6.09
C LYS A 70 7.57 4.59 5.46
N MET A 71 6.80 4.61 4.38
CA MET A 71 6.44 5.81 3.64
C MET A 71 4.95 6.17 3.74
N GLY A 72 4.12 5.20 4.13
CA GLY A 72 2.67 5.29 4.02
C GLY A 72 2.03 6.29 4.96
N GLY A 73 1.02 6.95 4.44
CA GLY A 73 0.04 7.75 5.16
C GLY A 73 -1.37 7.26 4.85
N LEU A 74 -2.36 8.14 5.00
CA LEU A 74 -3.73 7.81 4.59
C LEU A 74 -3.76 7.47 3.09
N ASP A 75 -4.58 6.49 2.74
CA ASP A 75 -4.76 6.00 1.37
C ASP A 75 -3.48 5.42 0.72
N GLY A 76 -2.41 5.26 1.47
CA GLY A 76 -1.13 4.78 0.96
C GLY A 76 -0.29 5.83 0.25
N PHE A 77 -0.67 7.09 0.29
CA PHE A 77 0.19 8.17 -0.22
C PHE A 77 1.47 8.28 0.61
N PRO A 78 2.63 8.53 -0.04
CA PRO A 78 3.89 8.67 0.67
C PRO A 78 3.96 10.02 1.40
N PHE A 79 3.70 10.00 2.70
CA PHE A 79 3.81 11.19 3.57
C PHE A 79 5.25 11.62 3.86
N THR A 80 6.23 10.87 3.39
CA THR A 80 7.65 11.17 3.59
C THR A 80 8.11 12.41 2.85
N GLY A 81 7.40 12.85 1.82
CA GLY A 81 7.78 13.98 0.97
C GLY A 81 9.14 13.77 0.28
N LEU A 82 9.68 14.82 -0.33
CA LEU A 82 10.97 14.77 -1.04
C LEU A 82 12.13 14.43 -0.12
N THR A 83 12.16 14.97 1.11
CA THR A 83 13.20 14.68 2.10
C THR A 83 13.19 13.20 2.49
N GLY A 84 12.03 12.63 2.73
CA GLY A 84 11.90 11.22 3.06
C GLY A 84 12.27 10.30 1.90
N MET A 85 11.94 10.69 0.66
CA MET A 85 12.35 9.96 -0.54
C MET A 85 13.87 10.00 -0.73
N ALA A 86 14.52 11.15 -0.47
CA ALA A 86 15.98 11.27 -0.50
C ALA A 86 16.64 10.42 0.59
N ALA A 87 16.09 10.39 1.80
CA ALA A 87 16.53 9.51 2.87
C ALA A 87 16.40 8.04 2.48
N PHE A 88 15.25 7.63 1.92
CA PHE A 88 15.07 6.28 1.41
C PHE A 88 16.12 5.93 0.34
N ALA A 89 16.32 6.80 -0.64
CA ALA A 89 17.27 6.57 -1.71
C ALA A 89 18.72 6.40 -1.17
N SER A 90 19.07 7.11 -0.11
CA SER A 90 20.41 7.00 0.51
C SER A 90 20.66 5.67 1.24
N HIS A 91 19.62 4.89 1.48
CA HIS A 91 19.75 3.55 2.08
C HIS A 91 19.81 2.43 1.04
N VAL A 92 19.65 2.74 -0.23
CA VAL A 92 19.75 1.75 -1.30
C VAL A 92 21.22 1.41 -1.49
N PRO A 93 21.62 0.12 -1.52
CA PRO A 93 22.98 -0.28 -1.79
C PRO A 93 23.44 0.18 -3.18
N ASP A 94 24.73 0.49 -3.31
CA ASP A 94 25.36 0.64 -4.62
C ASP A 94 25.11 -0.63 -5.43
N GLU A 95 24.77 -0.52 -6.71
CA GLU A 95 24.44 -1.65 -7.59
C GLU A 95 23.24 -2.49 -7.11
N GLY A 96 22.47 -1.98 -6.15
CA GLY A 96 21.23 -2.59 -5.65
C GLY A 96 19.97 -2.06 -6.32
N GLY A 97 18.83 -2.41 -5.77
CA GLY A 97 17.52 -1.99 -6.26
C GLY A 97 16.55 -1.60 -5.15
N VAL A 98 15.39 -1.15 -5.58
CA VAL A 98 14.29 -0.81 -4.67
C VAL A 98 13.04 -1.58 -5.04
N PHE A 99 12.25 -1.91 -4.02
CA PHE A 99 10.92 -2.45 -4.19
C PHE A 99 9.94 -1.73 -3.25
N ILE A 100 8.89 -1.15 -3.80
CA ILE A 100 7.90 -0.38 -3.03
C ILE A 100 6.55 -1.07 -3.12
N TYR A 101 6.05 -1.54 -1.99
CA TYR A 101 4.64 -1.90 -1.85
C TYR A 101 3.81 -0.63 -1.71
N TYR A 102 2.91 -0.40 -2.65
CA TYR A 102 2.11 0.80 -2.71
C TYR A 102 0.63 0.47 -2.85
N GLY A 103 -0.20 1.21 -2.17
CA GLY A 103 -1.64 1.20 -2.39
C GLY A 103 -2.52 1.46 -1.18
N PRO A 104 -3.79 1.80 -1.44
CA PRO A 104 -4.84 1.81 -0.44
C PRO A 104 -5.17 0.38 0.00
N HIS A 105 -6.06 0.26 0.97
CA HIS A 105 -6.61 -1.02 1.38
C HIS A 105 -8.09 -1.15 1.00
N ILE A 106 -8.60 -2.37 1.02
CA ILE A 106 -10.00 -2.67 0.73
C ILE A 106 -10.60 -3.48 1.90
N GLY A 107 -11.70 -2.99 2.45
CA GLY A 107 -12.47 -3.72 3.44
C GLY A 107 -13.34 -4.81 2.81
N ILE A 108 -13.56 -5.89 3.56
CA ILE A 108 -14.52 -6.94 3.19
C ILE A 108 -15.32 -7.31 4.44
N THR A 109 -16.62 -7.11 4.40
CA THR A 109 -17.52 -7.48 5.49
C THR A 109 -17.65 -9.00 5.65
N LYS A 110 -18.22 -9.46 6.75
CA LYS A 110 -18.54 -10.89 6.95
C LYS A 110 -19.54 -11.42 5.93
N SER A 111 -20.42 -10.55 5.43
CA SER A 111 -21.37 -10.88 4.36
C SER A 111 -20.74 -10.91 2.96
N GLY A 112 -19.50 -10.50 2.82
CA GLY A 112 -18.76 -10.46 1.54
C GLY A 112 -18.92 -9.16 0.76
N ALA A 113 -19.51 -8.11 1.34
CA ALA A 113 -19.53 -6.78 0.71
C ALA A 113 -18.10 -6.21 0.67
N ILE A 114 -17.70 -5.74 -0.50
CA ILE A 114 -16.35 -5.18 -0.78
C ILE A 114 -16.41 -3.66 -0.66
N GLY A 115 -15.33 -3.07 -0.15
CA GLY A 115 -15.21 -1.62 0.06
C GLY A 115 -15.85 -1.14 1.36
N GLU A 116 -16.22 -2.06 2.24
CA GLU A 116 -16.82 -1.77 3.53
C GLU A 116 -16.21 -2.60 4.65
N ILE A 117 -16.31 -2.08 5.86
CA ILE A 117 -15.93 -2.77 7.10
C ILE A 117 -16.94 -2.51 8.18
N HIS A 118 -17.15 -3.51 9.04
CA HIS A 118 -17.88 -3.38 10.29
C HIS A 118 -16.89 -3.41 11.45
N ARG A 119 -16.75 -2.30 12.18
CA ARG A 119 -15.92 -2.22 13.37
C ARG A 119 -16.71 -2.56 14.61
N PHE A 120 -16.04 -3.16 15.59
CA PHE A 120 -16.65 -3.44 16.90
C PHE A 120 -17.15 -2.14 17.54
N GLY A 121 -18.36 -2.17 18.07
CA GLY A 121 -19.01 -1.01 18.69
C GLY A 121 -19.67 -0.02 17.72
N GLN A 122 -19.60 -0.25 16.42
CA GLN A 122 -20.32 0.56 15.42
C GLN A 122 -21.62 -0.12 15.00
N THR A 123 -22.68 0.67 14.77
CA THR A 123 -23.98 0.17 14.32
C THR A 123 -23.99 -0.13 12.83
N ASN A 124 -23.29 0.67 12.03
CA ASN A 124 -23.31 0.58 10.58
C ASN A 124 -21.91 0.22 10.02
N ASN A 125 -21.89 -0.36 8.82
CA ASN A 125 -20.66 -0.49 8.07
C ASN A 125 -20.14 0.89 7.65
N THR A 126 -18.84 1.02 7.57
CA THR A 126 -18.14 2.23 7.08
C THR A 126 -17.33 1.92 5.83
N GLY A 127 -17.05 2.95 5.02
CA GLY A 127 -16.20 2.81 3.84
C GLY A 127 -14.77 2.40 4.23
N CYS A 128 -14.16 1.57 3.42
CA CYS A 128 -12.80 1.09 3.60
C CYS A 128 -12.12 0.84 2.23
N CYS A 129 -11.19 1.65 1.75
CA CYS A 129 -10.54 2.77 2.44
C CYS A 129 -11.47 4.01 2.52
N GLY A 130 -11.65 4.55 3.71
CA GLY A 130 -12.49 5.74 3.94
C GLY A 130 -11.83 7.01 3.38
N ALA A 131 -10.51 7.14 3.49
CA ALA A 131 -9.74 8.28 2.96
C ALA A 131 -9.87 8.35 1.43
N ALA A 132 -9.69 7.24 0.71
CA ALA A 132 -9.85 7.19 -0.75
C ALA A 132 -11.26 7.63 -1.20
N LYS A 133 -12.30 7.13 -0.53
CA LYS A 133 -13.68 7.54 -0.80
C LYS A 133 -13.94 9.01 -0.50
N GLY A 134 -13.34 9.53 0.58
CA GLY A 134 -13.43 10.95 0.95
C GLY A 134 -12.77 11.84 -0.09
N ALA A 135 -11.54 11.51 -0.50
CA ALA A 135 -10.78 12.22 -1.52
C ALA A 135 -11.53 12.24 -2.87
N LEU A 136 -12.00 11.06 -3.33
CA LEU A 136 -12.77 10.96 -4.56
C LEU A 136 -14.02 11.87 -4.54
N ARG A 137 -14.76 11.86 -3.43
CA ARG A 137 -15.94 12.72 -3.29
C ARG A 137 -15.58 14.21 -3.39
N LYS A 138 -14.52 14.64 -2.71
CA LYS A 138 -14.07 16.05 -2.76
C LYS A 138 -13.64 16.46 -4.17
N LEU A 139 -12.92 15.58 -4.88
CA LEU A 139 -12.54 15.79 -6.28
C LEU A 139 -13.77 15.89 -7.18
N MET A 140 -14.73 14.98 -7.06
CA MET A 140 -15.96 14.98 -7.86
C MET A 140 -16.83 16.22 -7.60
N ASN A 141 -16.85 16.72 -6.36
CA ASN A 141 -17.59 17.93 -5.96
C ASN A 141 -16.80 19.21 -6.27
N GLN A 142 -15.60 19.13 -6.83
CA GLN A 142 -14.70 20.27 -7.06
C GLN A 142 -14.37 21.06 -5.76
N GLU A 143 -14.39 20.36 -4.63
CA GLU A 143 -14.01 20.94 -3.32
C GLU A 143 -12.48 21.08 -3.18
N ILE A 144 -11.73 20.34 -4.01
CA ILE A 144 -10.27 20.41 -4.10
C ILE A 144 -9.85 20.53 -5.56
N THR A 145 -8.85 21.37 -5.80
CA THR A 145 -8.25 21.56 -7.13
C THR A 145 -6.74 21.40 -6.99
N PRO A 146 -6.21 20.21 -7.32
CA PRO A 146 -4.78 19.95 -7.18
C PRO A 146 -3.96 20.83 -8.12
N ASP A 147 -2.90 21.45 -7.61
CA ASP A 147 -1.93 22.17 -8.42
C ASP A 147 -0.92 21.23 -9.06
N LYS A 148 -0.66 21.43 -10.35
CA LYS A 148 0.26 20.62 -11.15
C LYS A 148 1.61 21.32 -11.27
N ILE A 149 2.40 21.28 -10.20
CA ILE A 149 3.79 21.79 -10.25
C ILE A 149 4.72 20.65 -10.66
N THR A 150 4.74 19.59 -9.85
CA THR A 150 5.41 18.32 -10.13
C THR A 150 4.50 17.18 -9.69
N GLU A 151 4.76 15.94 -10.12
CA GLU A 151 3.96 14.80 -9.66
C GLU A 151 4.01 14.63 -8.14
N MET A 152 5.17 14.87 -7.53
CA MET A 152 5.33 14.78 -6.08
C MET A 152 4.61 15.93 -5.36
N ASP A 153 4.76 17.15 -5.84
CA ASP A 153 4.08 18.33 -5.27
C ASP A 153 2.58 18.24 -5.45
N TYR A 154 2.12 17.70 -6.58
CA TYR A 154 0.71 17.41 -6.82
C TYR A 154 0.12 16.46 -5.79
N GLN A 155 0.82 15.37 -5.48
CA GLN A 155 0.38 14.41 -4.47
C GLN A 155 0.34 15.06 -3.07
N MET A 156 1.37 15.79 -2.70
CA MET A 156 1.44 16.48 -1.40
C MET A 156 0.33 17.52 -1.26
N ASN A 157 0.13 18.37 -2.25
CA ASN A 157 -0.96 19.33 -2.27
C ASN A 157 -2.33 18.67 -2.17
N THR A 158 -2.53 17.55 -2.84
CA THR A 158 -3.78 16.78 -2.76
C THR A 158 -4.01 16.26 -1.35
N ILE A 159 -2.96 15.75 -0.70
CA ILE A 159 -3.02 15.22 0.67
C ILE A 159 -3.35 16.34 1.67
N GLU A 160 -2.71 17.50 1.56
CA GLU A 160 -2.92 18.64 2.44
C GLU A 160 -4.35 19.20 2.37
N GLN A 161 -5.02 19.04 1.24
CA GLN A 161 -6.40 19.48 1.03
C GLN A 161 -7.46 18.47 1.50
N ILE A 162 -7.07 17.22 1.78
CA ILE A 162 -7.98 16.15 2.22
C ILE A 162 -8.15 16.14 3.74
#